data_8c9954b4485f77fcabe000627c0e3574
#
_entry.id   8c9954b4485f77fcabe000627c0e3574
#
_cell.length_a   1.000
_cell.length_b   1.000
_cell.length_c   1.000
_cell.angle_alpha   90.00
_cell.angle_beta   90.00
_cell.angle_gamma   90.00
#
_symmetry.space_group_name_H-M   'P 1'
#
loop_
_entity.id
_entity.type
_entity.pdbx_description
1 polymer ?
#
loop_
_entity_poly.entity_id
_entity_poly.type
_entity_poly.pdbx_seq_one_letter_code
_entity_poly.pdbx_strand_id
1 'polypeptide(L)'
;MPFRVSLLIAPALITALLISQMGPIQFYNPAPLTARNSELPFTPVSGAQPTLVVLVGFSDKTNSTSPTGIAGTLSIMNNYYAEDSYGIVSFATTLSPSATSPWYSLQQTMEYYSANTASVDNQLVTDSLQAAYKAGVNFHDYKYAIIVHAGNDEAMPPHASTDIHSFTIPGYVFNPSPLDSFQISTSVVSESDPVGVYAHEAGHLQGLPDLYDLTQQIDPVNNFVGYWEIMALGEWNPNNANPLQPSPGTYPSQHSSWSKIKLGWISNSSIRTVYPGNLTTISVHNLELPTPGTRAVKIPISVNSDGSLSYYLVEMRARLGTYDQYLPFPSDYPGAGLLIYKVNESIAGGHGNLRLIDAHPGGDLSDAPFGPCSSPCVSNNTFSDPTNFVKIIVTATNSTAYTIIVDRTSSPLLLLQVNTPASGMLISIDGANLTSDRSNELRLPVHYGPHEVYIQAQIPLSLGSTTIQVGLTNSFAAWNDGSTANPRWVSVVTDTVITATYRVTVEPSFATAATAAILLAVVATGITLNRRRSKNKTHPTASSAPLGLPSSPAVSESSQSLPRNDGLGKDAVKSDHEPNQAHP
;
A
#
# COMPACT_ATOMS: atom_id res chain seq x y z
N MET A 1 -3.86 68.18 -27.58
CA MET A 1 -3.52 66.88 -28.12
C MET A 1 -4.01 65.77 -27.20
N PRO A 2 -5.09 65.12 -27.53
CA PRO A 2 -5.61 63.96 -26.79
C PRO A 2 -5.53 62.74 -27.68
N PHE A 3 -4.38 62.02 -27.65
CA PHE A 3 -4.28 60.74 -28.32
C PHE A 3 -3.13 59.93 -27.69
N ARG A 4 -3.42 59.19 -26.62
CA ARG A 4 -2.61 58.03 -26.18
C ARG A 4 -3.18 57.22 -25.01
N VAL A 5 -4.49 57.37 -24.70
CA VAL A 5 -5.15 56.49 -23.68
C VAL A 5 -5.88 55.32 -24.34
N SER A 6 -6.13 55.37 -25.65
CA SER A 6 -6.94 54.31 -26.33
C SER A 6 -6.17 53.03 -26.67
N LEU A 7 -4.84 53.01 -26.50
CA LEU A 7 -4.03 51.88 -26.95
C LEU A 7 -3.81 50.79 -25.88
N LEU A 8 -4.16 51.08 -24.60
CA LEU A 8 -4.02 50.12 -23.48
C LEU A 8 -5.35 49.53 -23.01
N ILE A 9 -6.47 50.03 -23.49
CA ILE A 9 -7.81 49.51 -23.16
C ILE A 9 -8.27 48.44 -24.15
N ALA A 10 -7.77 48.47 -25.37
CA ALA A 10 -8.15 47.54 -26.42
C ALA A 10 -7.78 46.05 -26.10
N PRO A 11 -6.61 45.72 -25.59
CA PRO A 11 -6.30 44.34 -25.25
C PRO A 11 -7.10 43.81 -24.08
N ALA A 12 -7.38 44.64 -23.06
CA ALA A 12 -8.19 44.22 -21.91
C ALA A 12 -9.67 44.03 -22.28
N LEU A 13 -10.22 44.82 -23.20
CA LEU A 13 -11.56 44.67 -23.74
C LEU A 13 -11.68 43.46 -24.69
N ILE A 14 -10.63 43.17 -25.48
CA ILE A 14 -10.58 42.00 -26.35
C ILE A 14 -10.50 40.74 -25.51
N THR A 15 -9.74 40.71 -24.43
CA THR A 15 -9.67 39.57 -23.51
C THR A 15 -11.00 39.36 -22.76
N ALA A 16 -11.64 40.43 -22.33
CA ALA A 16 -12.94 40.34 -21.68
C ALA A 16 -14.06 39.94 -22.67
N LEU A 17 -13.99 40.36 -23.93
CA LEU A 17 -14.94 39.99 -24.98
C LEU A 17 -14.74 38.54 -25.43
N LEU A 18 -13.50 38.04 -25.48
CA LEU A 18 -13.20 36.63 -25.78
C LEU A 18 -13.68 35.71 -24.64
N ILE A 19 -13.63 36.15 -23.39
CA ILE A 19 -14.16 35.41 -22.24
C ILE A 19 -15.70 35.43 -22.24
N SER A 20 -16.35 36.51 -22.70
CA SER A 20 -17.81 36.60 -22.76
C SER A 20 -18.45 35.84 -23.93
N GLN A 21 -17.68 35.48 -24.96
CA GLN A 21 -18.12 34.65 -26.09
C GLN A 21 -17.99 33.12 -25.80
N MET A 22 -17.37 32.74 -24.70
CA MET A 22 -17.44 31.37 -24.21
C MET A 22 -18.81 31.22 -23.54
N GLY A 23 -19.76 30.63 -24.28
CA GLY A 23 -21.09 30.28 -23.77
C GLY A 23 -21.00 29.52 -22.44
N PRO A 24 -22.09 29.46 -21.67
CA PRO A 24 -22.08 28.75 -20.40
C PRO A 24 -21.64 27.31 -20.65
N ILE A 25 -20.46 26.97 -20.14
CA ILE A 25 -19.98 25.59 -20.10
C ILE A 25 -20.98 24.87 -19.20
N GLN A 26 -21.83 24.05 -19.79
CA GLN A 26 -22.70 23.17 -19.02
C GLN A 26 -21.80 22.19 -18.26
N PHE A 27 -21.65 22.45 -16.97
CA PHE A 27 -21.04 21.50 -16.07
C PHE A 27 -22.00 20.30 -15.95
N TYR A 28 -21.69 19.22 -16.65
CA TYR A 28 -22.22 17.94 -16.25
C TYR A 28 -21.55 17.64 -14.90
N ASN A 29 -22.32 17.85 -13.82
CA ASN A 29 -21.95 17.42 -12.49
C ASN A 29 -22.49 15.98 -12.39
N PRO A 30 -21.70 14.94 -12.68
CA PRO A 30 -22.14 13.59 -12.35
C PRO A 30 -22.40 13.61 -10.86
N ALA A 31 -23.57 13.09 -10.44
CA ALA A 31 -23.81 12.83 -9.04
C ALA A 31 -22.52 12.23 -8.46
N PRO A 32 -22.06 12.69 -7.28
CA PRO A 32 -20.83 12.16 -6.72
C PRO A 32 -20.96 10.65 -6.75
N LEU A 33 -20.11 9.98 -7.52
CA LEU A 33 -19.96 8.54 -7.43
C LEU A 33 -19.62 8.31 -5.98
N THR A 34 -20.62 7.96 -5.18
CA THR A 34 -20.40 7.52 -3.81
C THR A 34 -19.43 6.37 -3.96
N ALA A 35 -18.19 6.59 -3.54
CA ALA A 35 -17.22 5.55 -3.40
C ALA A 35 -17.89 4.51 -2.50
N ARG A 36 -18.47 3.47 -3.12
CA ARG A 36 -18.80 2.27 -2.39
C ARG A 36 -17.45 1.75 -1.92
N ASN A 37 -17.38 1.42 -0.65
CA ASN A 37 -16.25 0.88 0.05
C ASN A 37 -15.39 -0.03 -0.85
N SER A 38 -14.56 0.57 -1.71
CA SER A 38 -13.33 -0.07 -2.11
C SER A 38 -12.54 -0.14 -0.82
N GLU A 39 -12.14 -1.32 -0.39
CA GLU A 39 -11.14 -1.45 0.66
C GLU A 39 -10.11 -0.37 0.43
N LEU A 40 -9.85 0.46 1.45
CA LEU A 40 -8.87 1.52 1.37
C LEU A 40 -7.59 0.90 0.79
N PRO A 41 -6.92 1.53 -0.18
CA PRO A 41 -5.73 0.94 -0.77
C PRO A 41 -4.79 0.60 0.38
N PHE A 42 -4.38 -0.67 0.47
CA PHE A 42 -3.47 -1.12 1.50
C PHE A 42 -2.27 -0.18 1.54
N THR A 43 -1.99 0.38 2.70
CA THR A 43 -0.84 1.26 2.87
C THR A 43 0.40 0.39 3.04
N PRO A 44 1.43 0.52 2.18
CA PRO A 44 2.66 -0.23 2.34
C PRO A 44 3.23 -0.05 3.74
N VAL A 45 3.60 -1.17 4.37
CA VAL A 45 4.17 -1.21 5.72
C VAL A 45 5.67 -1.39 5.62
N SER A 46 6.44 -0.48 6.21
CA SER A 46 7.90 -0.54 6.20
C SER A 46 8.53 0.14 7.41
N GLY A 47 9.78 -0.22 7.70
CA GLY A 47 10.55 0.33 8.81
C GLY A 47 10.14 -0.24 10.16
N ALA A 48 10.65 0.38 11.22
CA ALA A 48 10.31 0.03 12.59
C ALA A 48 8.86 0.42 12.90
N GLN A 49 8.10 -0.51 13.48
CA GLN A 49 6.74 -0.31 13.93
C GLN A 49 6.75 -0.13 15.46
N PRO A 50 6.68 1.09 15.99
CA PRO A 50 6.64 1.33 17.43
C PRO A 50 5.40 0.67 18.03
N THR A 51 5.58 -0.29 18.94
CA THR A 51 4.52 -1.12 19.48
C THR A 51 4.58 -1.16 21.00
N LEU A 52 3.50 -0.70 21.64
CA LEU A 52 3.29 -0.84 23.07
C LEU A 52 2.86 -2.28 23.38
N VAL A 53 3.47 -2.90 24.37
CA VAL A 53 3.04 -4.23 24.86
C VAL A 53 2.54 -4.09 26.28
N VAL A 54 1.24 -4.28 26.50
CA VAL A 54 0.60 -4.12 27.80
C VAL A 54 0.38 -5.49 28.43
N LEU A 55 0.98 -5.71 29.61
CA LEU A 55 0.91 -6.98 30.33
C LEU A 55 -0.15 -6.92 31.41
N VAL A 56 -1.20 -7.75 31.33
CA VAL A 56 -2.34 -7.72 32.24
C VAL A 56 -2.65 -9.09 32.84
N GLY A 57 -2.92 -9.11 34.14
CA GLY A 57 -3.56 -10.22 34.86
C GLY A 57 -4.96 -9.82 35.31
N PHE A 58 -5.68 -10.75 35.88
CA PHE A 58 -7.06 -10.57 36.33
C PHE A 58 -7.17 -10.70 37.85
N SER A 59 -8.32 -10.36 38.43
CA SER A 59 -8.55 -10.47 39.87
C SER A 59 -8.39 -11.90 40.40
N ASP A 60 -8.64 -12.90 39.55
CA ASP A 60 -8.59 -14.33 39.84
C ASP A 60 -7.48 -15.09 39.10
N LYS A 61 -6.77 -14.43 38.18
CA LYS A 61 -5.73 -15.06 37.35
C LYS A 61 -4.49 -14.17 37.24
N THR A 62 -3.39 -14.65 37.77
CA THR A 62 -2.07 -14.02 37.65
C THR A 62 -1.27 -14.70 36.55
N ASN A 63 -0.29 -13.98 36.01
CA ASN A 63 0.60 -14.52 34.98
C ASN A 63 1.45 -15.69 35.49
N SER A 64 1.69 -16.65 34.61
CA SER A 64 2.66 -17.75 34.77
C SER A 64 3.98 -17.44 34.06
N THR A 65 3.92 -16.62 33.02
CA THR A 65 5.09 -16.22 32.23
C THR A 65 5.67 -14.89 32.73
N SER A 66 6.99 -14.83 32.85
CA SER A 66 7.65 -13.59 33.25
C SER A 66 7.64 -12.55 32.11
N PRO A 67 7.71 -11.24 32.41
CA PRO A 67 7.85 -10.22 31.39
C PRO A 67 9.05 -10.46 30.44
N THR A 68 10.14 -11.05 30.96
CA THR A 68 11.30 -11.43 30.14
C THR A 68 10.96 -12.58 29.18
N GLY A 69 10.11 -13.52 29.60
CA GLY A 69 9.60 -14.59 28.73
C GLY A 69 8.79 -14.02 27.58
N ILE A 70 7.86 -13.09 27.86
CA ILE A 70 7.09 -12.39 26.82
C ILE A 70 8.01 -11.61 25.88
N ALA A 71 9.01 -10.91 26.40
CA ALA A 71 10.01 -10.22 25.57
C ALA A 71 10.75 -11.20 24.63
N GLY A 72 10.99 -12.44 25.08
CA GLY A 72 11.54 -13.52 24.26
C GLY A 72 10.63 -13.89 23.09
N THR A 73 9.34 -14.12 23.36
CA THR A 73 8.34 -14.41 22.31
C THR A 73 8.23 -13.27 21.29
N LEU A 74 8.18 -12.03 21.76
CA LEU A 74 8.14 -10.84 20.90
C LEU A 74 9.42 -10.70 20.04
N SER A 75 10.57 -11.08 20.57
CA SER A 75 11.81 -11.13 19.79
C SER A 75 11.76 -12.17 18.67
N ILE A 76 11.17 -13.34 18.93
CA ILE A 76 10.97 -14.38 17.90
C ILE A 76 9.96 -13.90 16.85
N MET A 77 8.85 -13.28 17.25
CA MET A 77 7.89 -12.64 16.34
C MET A 77 8.57 -11.58 15.46
N ASN A 78 9.43 -10.75 16.05
CA ASN A 78 10.17 -9.75 15.27
C ASN A 78 11.14 -10.40 14.25
N ASN A 79 11.79 -11.50 14.61
CA ASN A 79 12.64 -12.27 13.70
C ASN A 79 11.81 -12.89 12.56
N TYR A 80 10.59 -13.37 12.85
CA TYR A 80 9.65 -13.83 11.84
C TYR A 80 9.38 -12.72 10.82
N TYR A 81 8.98 -11.54 11.27
CA TYR A 81 8.69 -10.41 10.38
C TYR A 81 9.93 -9.91 9.62
N ALA A 82 11.10 -9.97 10.24
CA ALA A 82 12.35 -9.61 9.56
C ALA A 82 12.67 -10.58 8.41
N GLU A 83 12.46 -11.89 8.59
CA GLU A 83 12.65 -12.89 7.54
C GLU A 83 11.55 -12.76 6.48
N ASP A 84 10.29 -12.74 6.88
CA ASP A 84 9.12 -12.77 6.01
C ASP A 84 9.00 -11.52 5.12
N SER A 85 9.33 -10.35 5.68
CA SER A 85 9.31 -9.07 4.94
C SER A 85 10.63 -8.77 4.19
N TYR A 86 11.57 -9.68 4.16
CA TYR A 86 12.91 -9.45 3.58
C TYR A 86 13.69 -8.30 4.23
N GLY A 87 13.51 -8.11 5.54
CA GLY A 87 14.11 -7.03 6.31
C GLY A 87 13.43 -5.67 6.15
N ILE A 88 12.26 -5.60 5.50
CA ILE A 88 11.55 -4.34 5.27
C ILE A 88 10.87 -3.86 6.56
N VAL A 89 10.37 -4.77 7.41
CA VAL A 89 9.62 -4.46 8.63
C VAL A 89 10.30 -5.02 9.86
N SER A 90 10.22 -4.27 10.95
CA SER A 90 10.56 -4.72 12.30
C SER A 90 9.57 -4.15 13.31
N PHE A 91 9.33 -4.86 14.41
CA PHE A 91 8.52 -4.39 15.54
C PHE A 91 9.41 -3.86 16.65
N ALA A 92 9.29 -2.57 16.95
CA ALA A 92 9.99 -1.92 18.07
C ALA A 92 9.09 -1.98 19.31
N THR A 93 9.14 -3.09 20.04
CA THR A 93 8.26 -3.36 21.18
C THR A 93 8.77 -2.72 22.48
N THR A 94 7.85 -2.14 23.26
CA THR A 94 8.10 -1.59 24.60
C THR A 94 7.10 -2.17 25.57
N LEU A 95 7.59 -2.85 26.62
CA LEU A 95 6.73 -3.46 27.63
C LEU A 95 6.22 -2.44 28.65
N SER A 96 4.94 -2.56 29.00
CA SER A 96 4.29 -1.82 30.07
C SER A 96 3.39 -2.79 30.88
N PRO A 97 3.69 -3.05 32.15
CA PRO A 97 4.81 -2.52 32.93
C PRO A 97 6.17 -3.03 32.42
N SER A 98 7.25 -2.40 32.90
CA SER A 98 8.63 -2.78 32.55
C SER A 98 8.95 -4.23 32.96
N ALA A 99 9.97 -4.81 32.35
CA ALA A 99 10.38 -6.21 32.58
C ALA A 99 10.66 -6.60 34.04
N THR A 100 10.87 -5.62 34.93
CA THR A 100 11.13 -5.83 36.36
C THR A 100 9.93 -5.56 37.27
N SER A 101 8.79 -5.14 36.69
CA SER A 101 7.59 -4.81 37.45
C SER A 101 6.53 -5.92 37.32
N PRO A 102 5.65 -6.10 38.32
CA PRO A 102 4.53 -7.02 38.20
C PRO A 102 3.56 -6.54 37.10
N TRP A 103 2.85 -7.48 36.49
CA TRP A 103 1.80 -7.19 35.50
C TRP A 103 0.70 -6.31 36.10
N TYR A 104 0.02 -5.53 35.26
CA TYR A 104 -1.17 -4.80 35.72
C TYR A 104 -2.27 -5.80 36.13
N SER A 105 -2.93 -5.54 37.23
CA SER A 105 -4.08 -6.35 37.65
C SER A 105 -5.38 -5.64 37.28
N LEU A 106 -6.16 -6.25 36.40
CA LEU A 106 -7.51 -5.79 36.07
C LEU A 106 -8.48 -6.17 37.18
N GLN A 107 -9.56 -5.39 37.33
CA GLN A 107 -10.51 -5.57 38.43
C GLN A 107 -11.45 -6.76 38.25
N GLN A 108 -11.77 -7.10 37.01
CA GLN A 108 -12.66 -8.21 36.69
C GLN A 108 -11.90 -9.54 36.62
N THR A 109 -12.65 -10.64 36.62
CA THR A 109 -12.13 -11.99 36.44
C THR A 109 -11.79 -12.27 34.97
N MET A 110 -10.98 -13.28 34.70
CA MET A 110 -10.70 -13.73 33.34
C MET A 110 -12.02 -14.18 32.64
N GLU A 111 -12.86 -14.92 33.34
CA GLU A 111 -14.17 -15.37 32.84
C GLU A 111 -15.08 -14.19 32.42
N TYR A 112 -15.01 -13.03 33.10
CA TYR A 112 -15.77 -11.86 32.70
C TYR A 112 -15.43 -11.40 31.28
N TYR A 113 -14.16 -11.50 30.90
CA TYR A 113 -13.67 -11.07 29.58
C TYR A 113 -13.75 -12.17 28.51
N SER A 114 -14.13 -13.41 28.84
CA SER A 114 -14.21 -14.55 27.91
C SER A 114 -15.52 -14.64 27.12
N ALA A 115 -16.41 -13.65 27.22
CA ALA A 115 -17.76 -13.77 26.65
C ALA A 115 -17.81 -13.65 25.10
N ASN A 116 -16.68 -13.50 24.41
CA ASN A 116 -16.55 -13.44 22.94
C ASN A 116 -17.59 -12.52 22.28
N THR A 117 -17.73 -11.32 22.81
CA THR A 117 -18.59 -10.28 22.23
C THR A 117 -17.83 -8.99 22.04
N ALA A 118 -18.10 -8.28 20.96
CA ALA A 118 -17.44 -7.01 20.66
C ALA A 118 -17.49 -6.00 21.83
N SER A 119 -18.52 -6.04 22.68
CA SER A 119 -18.63 -5.19 23.86
C SER A 119 -17.61 -5.55 24.93
N VAL A 120 -17.41 -6.85 25.17
CA VAL A 120 -16.50 -7.37 26.19
C VAL A 120 -15.05 -7.25 25.70
N ASP A 121 -14.80 -7.52 24.42
CA ASP A 121 -13.49 -7.34 23.79
C ASP A 121 -13.03 -5.88 23.89
N ASN A 122 -13.93 -4.94 23.56
CA ASN A 122 -13.67 -3.50 23.73
C ASN A 122 -13.43 -3.14 25.20
N GLN A 123 -14.12 -3.79 26.17
CA GLN A 123 -13.91 -3.52 27.59
C GLN A 123 -12.54 -4.02 28.06
N LEU A 124 -12.11 -5.22 27.64
CA LEU A 124 -10.76 -5.73 27.93
C LEU A 124 -9.69 -4.79 27.41
N VAL A 125 -9.81 -4.36 26.15
CA VAL A 125 -8.88 -3.41 25.55
C VAL A 125 -8.88 -2.08 26.31
N THR A 126 -10.06 -1.53 26.63
CA THR A 126 -10.18 -0.28 27.40
C THR A 126 -9.48 -0.38 28.74
N ASP A 127 -9.78 -1.42 29.52
CA ASP A 127 -9.27 -1.58 30.88
C ASP A 127 -7.74 -1.76 30.90
N SER A 128 -7.23 -2.52 29.92
CA SER A 128 -5.79 -2.75 29.74
C SER A 128 -5.04 -1.46 29.37
N LEU A 129 -5.52 -0.74 28.37
CA LEU A 129 -4.92 0.52 27.95
C LEU A 129 -5.04 1.59 29.05
N GLN A 130 -6.15 1.58 29.81
CA GLN A 130 -6.35 2.49 30.95
C GLN A 130 -5.36 2.22 32.08
N ALA A 131 -4.98 0.97 32.31
CA ALA A 131 -3.94 0.62 33.29
C ALA A 131 -2.57 1.20 32.88
N ALA A 132 -2.20 1.05 31.59
CA ALA A 132 -0.97 1.61 31.04
C ALA A 132 -0.98 3.16 31.07
N TYR A 133 -2.11 3.79 30.72
CA TYR A 133 -2.27 5.25 30.78
C TYR A 133 -2.08 5.79 32.20
N LYS A 134 -2.69 5.17 33.21
CA LYS A 134 -2.53 5.54 34.62
C LYS A 134 -1.08 5.38 35.11
N ALA A 135 -0.32 4.48 34.50
CA ALA A 135 1.10 4.29 34.76
C ALA A 135 1.99 5.31 34.02
N GLY A 136 1.40 6.24 33.26
CA GLY A 136 2.12 7.33 32.60
C GLY A 136 2.63 7.00 31.19
N VAL A 137 2.11 5.96 30.54
CA VAL A 137 2.46 5.65 29.14
C VAL A 137 1.96 6.76 28.21
N ASN A 138 2.85 7.27 27.37
CA ASN A 138 2.51 8.20 26.30
C ASN A 138 2.13 7.44 25.03
N PHE A 139 0.86 7.35 24.71
CA PHE A 139 0.34 6.60 23.54
C PHE A 139 0.72 7.21 22.20
N HIS A 140 1.12 8.49 22.14
CA HIS A 140 1.60 9.11 20.90
C HIS A 140 2.92 8.54 20.39
N ASP A 141 3.67 7.81 21.24
CA ASP A 141 4.94 7.20 20.85
C ASP A 141 4.76 5.87 20.11
N TYR A 142 3.51 5.37 20.00
CA TYR A 142 3.22 4.03 19.49
C TYR A 142 2.22 4.08 18.33
N LYS A 143 2.45 3.20 17.36
CA LYS A 143 1.54 2.96 16.25
C LYS A 143 0.54 1.85 16.56
N TYR A 144 1.01 0.84 17.30
CA TYR A 144 0.26 -0.36 17.64
C TYR A 144 0.31 -0.65 19.14
N ALA A 145 -0.66 -1.41 19.62
CA ALA A 145 -0.61 -2.02 20.95
C ALA A 145 -0.84 -3.54 20.84
N ILE A 146 -0.14 -4.30 21.67
CA ILE A 146 -0.38 -5.73 21.90
C ILE A 146 -0.65 -5.88 23.39
N ILE A 147 -1.83 -6.36 23.74
CA ILE A 147 -2.19 -6.71 25.12
C ILE A 147 -1.88 -8.19 25.29
N VAL A 148 -1.03 -8.52 26.25
CA VAL A 148 -0.75 -9.90 26.62
C VAL A 148 -1.44 -10.16 27.95
N HIS A 149 -2.41 -11.07 27.95
CA HIS A 149 -3.15 -11.42 29.16
C HIS A 149 -2.63 -12.69 29.83
N ALA A 150 -2.79 -12.78 31.14
CA ALA A 150 -2.51 -13.98 31.92
C ALA A 150 -3.55 -15.08 31.61
N GLY A 151 -3.13 -16.34 31.65
CA GLY A 151 -3.99 -17.49 31.42
C GLY A 151 -3.91 -18.02 30.00
N ASN A 152 -4.84 -18.89 29.60
CA ASN A 152 -4.83 -19.57 28.33
C ASN A 152 -5.63 -18.82 27.25
N ASP A 153 -5.36 -19.15 26.00
CA ASP A 153 -6.20 -18.83 24.85
C ASP A 153 -7.29 -19.91 24.67
N GLU A 154 -8.50 -19.50 24.24
CA GLU A 154 -9.61 -20.40 23.97
C GLU A 154 -9.29 -21.43 22.86
N ALA A 155 -8.44 -21.06 21.88
CA ALA A 155 -8.00 -21.95 20.82
C ALA A 155 -7.00 -23.01 21.30
N MET A 156 -6.44 -22.86 22.50
CA MET A 156 -5.49 -23.81 23.08
C MET A 156 -6.19 -24.87 23.95
N PRO A 157 -5.73 -26.15 23.94
CA PRO A 157 -6.26 -27.14 24.85
C PRO A 157 -6.12 -26.69 26.31
N PRO A 158 -7.13 -26.88 27.18
CA PRO A 158 -8.33 -27.71 27.01
C PRO A 158 -9.53 -27.03 26.30
N HIS A 159 -9.39 -25.87 25.66
CA HIS A 159 -10.47 -25.12 24.99
C HIS A 159 -11.60 -24.75 25.98
N ALA A 160 -11.24 -24.16 27.09
CA ALA A 160 -12.20 -23.79 28.11
C ALA A 160 -12.96 -22.52 27.70
N SER A 161 -14.29 -22.53 27.84
CA SER A 161 -15.13 -21.34 27.54
C SER A 161 -14.89 -20.15 28.48
N THR A 162 -14.05 -20.33 29.49
CA THR A 162 -13.58 -19.28 30.42
C THR A 162 -12.24 -18.67 29.99
N ASP A 163 -11.63 -19.21 28.93
CA ASP A 163 -10.42 -18.68 28.34
C ASP A 163 -10.78 -17.58 27.30
N ILE A 164 -9.87 -16.67 27.05
CA ILE A 164 -10.09 -15.52 26.16
C ILE A 164 -9.46 -15.86 24.80
N HIS A 165 -10.21 -15.64 23.71
CA HIS A 165 -9.70 -15.79 22.36
C HIS A 165 -8.74 -14.67 22.00
N SER A 166 -7.77 -14.93 21.11
CA SER A 166 -6.94 -13.89 20.51
C SER A 166 -7.70 -13.13 19.43
N PHE A 167 -7.50 -11.82 19.36
CA PHE A 167 -8.17 -10.96 18.37
C PHE A 167 -7.46 -9.62 18.18
N THR A 168 -7.79 -8.92 17.11
CA THR A 168 -7.32 -7.55 16.83
C THR A 168 -8.48 -6.60 16.55
N ILE A 169 -8.42 -5.40 17.13
CA ILE A 169 -9.32 -4.28 16.82
C ILE A 169 -8.54 -3.22 16.05
N PRO A 170 -8.69 -3.14 14.72
CA PRO A 170 -8.02 -2.12 13.92
C PRO A 170 -8.53 -0.72 14.26
N GLY A 171 -7.61 0.23 14.40
CA GLY A 171 -7.94 1.64 14.58
C GLY A 171 -8.77 1.94 15.83
N TYR A 172 -8.59 1.15 16.90
CA TYR A 172 -9.30 1.34 18.17
C TYR A 172 -9.16 2.76 18.69
N VAL A 173 -10.29 3.38 19.10
CA VAL A 173 -10.31 4.73 19.64
C VAL A 173 -10.35 4.65 21.16
N PHE A 174 -9.23 5.00 21.80
CA PHE A 174 -9.06 5.00 23.24
C PHE A 174 -9.16 6.42 23.81
N ASN A 175 -10.10 6.63 24.72
CA ASN A 175 -10.38 7.92 25.36
C ASN A 175 -10.17 7.80 26.87
N PRO A 176 -8.93 7.87 27.38
CA PRO A 176 -8.64 7.69 28.80
C PRO A 176 -9.12 8.83 29.69
N SER A 177 -9.32 10.01 29.12
CA SER A 177 -9.79 11.21 29.81
C SER A 177 -10.61 12.10 28.85
N PRO A 178 -11.39 13.08 29.33
CA PRO A 178 -12.12 14.00 28.46
C PRO A 178 -11.23 14.86 27.54
N LEU A 179 -9.95 14.94 27.81
CA LEU A 179 -8.99 15.78 27.06
C LEU A 179 -8.08 14.97 26.13
N ASP A 180 -8.02 13.63 26.31
CA ASP A 180 -7.11 12.76 25.57
C ASP A 180 -7.90 11.76 24.74
N SER A 181 -7.52 11.63 23.48
CA SER A 181 -8.06 10.65 22.54
C SER A 181 -6.95 10.11 21.67
N PHE A 182 -6.84 8.79 21.60
CA PHE A 182 -5.81 8.10 20.81
C PHE A 182 -6.48 7.11 19.86
N GLN A 183 -6.00 7.03 18.63
CA GLN A 183 -6.37 5.96 17.70
C GLN A 183 -5.19 5.01 17.58
N ILE A 184 -5.37 3.78 18.04
CA ILE A 184 -4.31 2.78 18.09
C ILE A 184 -4.87 1.38 17.77
N SER A 185 -4.38 0.74 16.69
CA SER A 185 -4.76 -0.66 16.44
C SER A 185 -4.20 -1.54 17.54
N THR A 186 -5.05 -2.40 18.09
CA THR A 186 -4.73 -3.16 19.29
C THR A 186 -5.06 -4.63 19.10
N SER A 187 -4.08 -5.49 19.35
CA SER A 187 -4.24 -6.94 19.43
C SER A 187 -4.30 -7.41 20.89
N VAL A 188 -5.00 -8.49 21.13
CA VAL A 188 -5.05 -9.22 22.40
C VAL A 188 -4.57 -10.64 22.14
N VAL A 189 -3.62 -11.12 22.94
CA VAL A 189 -3.06 -12.47 22.88
C VAL A 189 -2.83 -13.01 24.29
N SER A 190 -2.78 -14.32 24.44
CA SER A 190 -2.48 -14.98 25.73
C SER A 190 -0.96 -15.08 25.96
N GLU A 191 -0.57 -15.11 27.23
CA GLU A 191 0.82 -15.46 27.63
C GLU A 191 1.22 -16.88 27.22
N SER A 192 0.26 -17.77 26.98
CA SER A 192 0.48 -19.16 26.59
C SER A 192 0.53 -19.39 25.09
N ASP A 193 0.21 -18.37 24.30
CA ASP A 193 0.18 -18.50 22.86
C ASP A 193 1.55 -18.78 22.26
N PRO A 194 1.62 -19.62 21.23
CA PRO A 194 2.83 -19.77 20.45
C PRO A 194 3.08 -18.52 19.61
N VAL A 195 4.31 -18.38 19.13
CA VAL A 195 4.71 -17.20 18.33
C VAL A 195 3.87 -17.02 17.07
N GLY A 196 3.28 -18.10 16.54
CA GLY A 196 2.39 -18.04 15.37
C GLY A 196 1.18 -17.16 15.61
N VAL A 197 0.53 -17.26 16.77
CA VAL A 197 -0.62 -16.42 17.14
C VAL A 197 -0.18 -14.95 17.28
N TYR A 198 0.93 -14.68 17.98
CA TYR A 198 1.47 -13.32 18.07
C TYR A 198 1.74 -12.71 16.69
N ALA A 199 2.27 -13.52 15.77
CA ALA A 199 2.59 -13.05 14.42
C ALA A 199 1.34 -12.89 13.56
N HIS A 200 0.33 -13.75 13.70
CA HIS A 200 -0.98 -13.63 13.05
C HIS A 200 -1.67 -12.32 13.46
N GLU A 201 -1.79 -12.07 14.75
CA GLU A 201 -2.41 -10.87 15.28
C GLU A 201 -1.64 -9.60 14.88
N ALA A 202 -0.31 -9.68 14.79
CA ALA A 202 0.51 -8.59 14.25
C ALA A 202 0.29 -8.36 12.75
N GLY A 203 -0.14 -9.37 11.98
CA GLY A 203 -0.61 -9.23 10.60
C GLY A 203 -1.87 -8.38 10.51
N HIS A 204 -2.83 -8.57 11.41
CA HIS A 204 -4.01 -7.73 11.53
C HIS A 204 -3.67 -6.29 11.91
N LEU A 205 -2.69 -6.05 12.78
CA LEU A 205 -2.21 -4.69 13.07
C LEU A 205 -1.70 -3.98 11.82
N GLN A 206 -1.18 -4.73 10.85
CA GLN A 206 -0.71 -4.20 9.56
C GLN A 206 -1.83 -4.08 8.52
N GLY A 207 -3.06 -4.50 8.84
CA GLY A 207 -4.25 -4.36 8.02
C GLY A 207 -4.63 -5.58 7.19
N LEU A 208 -3.99 -6.73 7.38
CA LEU A 208 -4.41 -7.97 6.72
C LEU A 208 -5.67 -8.54 7.38
N PRO A 209 -6.60 -9.10 6.61
CA PRO A 209 -7.75 -9.83 7.13
C PRO A 209 -7.40 -11.29 7.41
N ASP A 210 -8.30 -11.98 8.11
CA ASP A 210 -8.30 -13.44 8.13
C ASP A 210 -8.46 -14.01 6.73
N LEU A 211 -7.77 -15.12 6.49
CA LEU A 211 -7.84 -15.86 5.23
C LEU A 211 -8.37 -17.30 5.42
N TYR A 212 -8.82 -17.62 6.64
CA TYR A 212 -9.59 -18.84 6.94
C TYR A 212 -11.09 -18.56 6.88
N ASP A 213 -11.93 -19.63 6.97
CA ASP A 213 -13.39 -19.52 6.87
C ASP A 213 -14.03 -19.07 8.19
N LEU A 214 -14.34 -17.79 8.30
CA LEU A 214 -15.08 -17.24 9.45
C LEU A 214 -16.51 -17.76 9.56
N THR A 215 -17.07 -18.36 8.51
CA THR A 215 -18.42 -18.94 8.54
C THR A 215 -18.44 -20.35 9.13
N GLN A 216 -17.29 -20.98 9.27
CA GLN A 216 -17.11 -22.36 9.75
C GLN A 216 -17.93 -23.40 8.97
N GLN A 217 -18.24 -23.11 7.69
CA GLN A 217 -19.04 -24.00 6.83
C GLN A 217 -18.18 -24.99 6.05
N ILE A 218 -16.87 -24.73 5.99
CA ILE A 218 -15.91 -25.59 5.30
C ILE A 218 -15.16 -26.41 6.35
N ASP A 219 -14.79 -27.63 5.99
CA ASP A 219 -13.93 -28.47 6.81
C ASP A 219 -12.67 -27.67 7.22
N PRO A 220 -12.33 -27.57 8.51
CA PRO A 220 -11.16 -26.83 9.00
C PRO A 220 -9.84 -27.20 8.29
N VAL A 221 -9.70 -28.45 7.85
CA VAL A 221 -8.47 -28.93 7.17
C VAL A 221 -8.34 -28.36 5.76
N ASN A 222 -9.46 -28.03 5.10
CA ASN A 222 -9.51 -27.51 3.72
C ASN A 222 -9.86 -26.02 3.67
N ASN A 223 -9.60 -25.31 4.73
CA ASN A 223 -10.03 -23.95 4.94
C ASN A 223 -9.32 -22.96 4.01
N PHE A 224 -9.95 -22.62 2.91
CA PHE A 224 -9.54 -21.70 1.82
C PHE A 224 -8.07 -21.79 1.39
N VAL A 225 -7.12 -21.61 2.32
CA VAL A 225 -5.67 -21.54 2.09
C VAL A 225 -4.91 -22.58 2.92
N GLY A 226 -5.56 -23.13 3.95
CA GLY A 226 -4.95 -24.12 4.85
C GLY A 226 -3.73 -23.58 5.59
N TYR A 227 -2.72 -24.44 5.73
CA TYR A 227 -1.48 -24.13 6.47
C TYR A 227 -0.42 -23.39 5.64
N TRP A 228 -0.78 -22.88 4.46
CA TRP A 228 0.17 -22.21 3.55
C TRP A 228 0.34 -20.70 3.80
N GLU A 229 -0.47 -20.14 4.68
CA GLU A 229 -0.56 -18.70 4.94
C GLU A 229 -0.77 -18.44 6.43
N ILE A 230 0.02 -17.54 7.02
CA ILE A 230 -0.10 -17.22 8.45
C ILE A 230 -1.45 -16.61 8.82
N MET A 231 -2.07 -15.80 7.93
CA MET A 231 -3.42 -15.25 8.18
C MET A 231 -4.52 -16.31 7.99
N ALA A 232 -4.14 -17.58 7.88
CA ALA A 232 -4.99 -18.76 7.91
C ALA A 232 -4.42 -19.77 8.91
N LEU A 233 -4.56 -21.07 8.68
CA LEU A 233 -4.06 -22.09 9.60
C LEU A 233 -2.54 -22.15 9.71
N GLY A 234 -1.81 -21.42 8.86
CA GLY A 234 -0.35 -21.38 8.88
C GLY A 234 0.27 -20.82 10.16
N GLU A 235 -0.51 -20.10 10.96
CA GLU A 235 -0.12 -19.68 12.32
C GLU A 235 0.20 -20.87 13.23
N TRP A 236 -0.43 -22.02 12.99
CA TRP A 236 -0.29 -23.26 13.77
C TRP A 236 0.77 -24.23 13.22
N ASN A 237 1.59 -23.84 12.23
CA ASN A 237 2.65 -24.71 11.73
C ASN A 237 3.79 -24.89 12.74
N PRO A 238 4.38 -26.11 12.80
CA PRO A 238 3.93 -27.35 12.20
C PRO A 238 2.62 -27.85 12.85
N ASN A 239 1.68 -28.30 12.01
CA ASN A 239 0.34 -28.67 12.45
C ASN A 239 0.20 -30.12 12.95
N ASN A 240 1.31 -30.85 13.01
CA ASN A 240 1.19 -32.29 13.20
C ASN A 240 1.45 -32.72 14.65
N ALA A 241 0.76 -33.78 15.03
CA ALA A 241 0.89 -34.43 16.32
C ALA A 241 2.14 -35.33 16.44
N ASN A 242 3.13 -35.22 15.55
CA ASN A 242 4.35 -35.99 15.62
C ASN A 242 5.23 -35.45 16.76
N PRO A 243 5.48 -36.22 17.83
CA PRO A 243 6.24 -35.78 18.99
C PRO A 243 7.72 -35.48 18.70
N LEU A 244 8.19 -35.80 17.48
CA LEU A 244 9.54 -35.47 17.01
C LEU A 244 9.61 -34.10 16.29
N GLN A 245 8.45 -33.44 16.12
CA GLN A 245 8.37 -32.12 15.53
C GLN A 245 8.14 -31.05 16.63
N PRO A 246 8.49 -29.78 16.36
CA PRO A 246 8.15 -28.68 17.26
C PRO A 246 6.65 -28.59 17.53
N SER A 247 6.27 -28.00 18.65
CA SER A 247 4.88 -27.75 18.97
C SER A 247 4.19 -26.87 17.94
N PRO A 248 2.88 -27.03 17.70
CA PRO A 248 2.10 -26.17 16.82
C PRO A 248 2.32 -24.69 17.09
N GLY A 249 2.41 -23.88 16.03
CA GLY A 249 2.62 -22.45 16.08
C GLY A 249 4.05 -21.99 16.40
N THR A 250 5.01 -22.94 16.53
CA THR A 250 6.42 -22.57 16.81
C THR A 250 7.12 -22.01 15.58
N TYR A 251 6.77 -22.49 14.39
CA TYR A 251 7.32 -22.07 13.09
C TYR A 251 6.18 -21.76 12.12
N PRO A 252 5.47 -20.62 12.33
CA PRO A 252 4.35 -20.26 11.47
C PRO A 252 4.79 -20.08 10.02
N SER A 253 3.90 -20.37 9.07
CA SER A 253 4.15 -20.12 7.65
C SER A 253 4.34 -18.65 7.37
N GLN A 254 5.19 -18.32 6.41
CA GLN A 254 5.28 -16.96 5.90
C GLN A 254 3.99 -16.54 5.17
N HIS A 255 3.80 -15.23 5.02
CA HIS A 255 2.72 -14.68 4.20
C HIS A 255 2.82 -15.15 2.74
N SER A 256 1.67 -15.38 2.12
CA SER A 256 1.56 -15.60 0.66
C SER A 256 1.98 -14.37 -0.13
N SER A 257 2.19 -14.54 -1.43
CA SER A 257 2.45 -13.40 -2.31
C SER A 257 1.31 -12.40 -2.33
N TRP A 258 0.05 -12.82 -2.08
CA TRP A 258 -1.08 -11.91 -1.97
C TRP A 258 -0.89 -10.93 -0.79
N SER A 259 -0.64 -11.45 0.41
CA SER A 259 -0.42 -10.66 1.61
C SER A 259 0.83 -9.77 1.49
N LYS A 260 1.95 -10.34 0.98
CA LYS A 260 3.19 -9.58 0.76
C LYS A 260 3.03 -8.45 -0.27
N ILE A 261 2.20 -8.64 -1.31
CA ILE A 261 1.86 -7.58 -2.28
C ILE A 261 1.03 -6.49 -1.61
N LYS A 262 0.02 -6.85 -0.82
CA LYS A 262 -0.83 -5.92 -0.07
C LYS A 262 0.01 -5.06 0.89
N LEU A 263 0.95 -5.67 1.61
CA LEU A 263 1.86 -4.99 2.52
C LEU A 263 2.99 -4.21 1.81
N GLY A 264 3.13 -4.36 0.49
CA GLY A 264 4.15 -3.65 -0.28
C GLY A 264 5.55 -4.26 -0.17
N TRP A 265 5.68 -5.52 0.28
CA TRP A 265 6.97 -6.20 0.45
C TRP A 265 7.50 -6.82 -0.85
N ILE A 266 6.63 -7.06 -1.82
CA ILE A 266 7.01 -7.49 -3.17
C ILE A 266 6.94 -6.29 -4.11
N SER A 267 8.07 -5.97 -4.75
CA SER A 267 8.12 -4.89 -5.73
C SER A 267 7.33 -5.24 -6.99
N ASN A 268 6.74 -4.24 -7.64
CA ASN A 268 6.02 -4.44 -8.90
C ASN A 268 6.88 -5.07 -10.00
N SER A 269 8.22 -4.86 -9.96
CA SER A 269 9.16 -5.49 -10.89
C SER A 269 9.29 -7.01 -10.69
N SER A 270 8.92 -7.53 -9.51
CA SER A 270 8.90 -8.96 -9.19
C SER A 270 7.54 -9.62 -9.43
N ILE A 271 6.55 -8.86 -9.94
CA ILE A 271 5.23 -9.36 -10.30
C ILE A 271 5.10 -9.36 -11.82
N ARG A 272 4.86 -10.53 -12.40
CA ARG A 272 4.61 -10.67 -13.83
C ARG A 272 3.12 -10.84 -14.09
N THR A 273 2.51 -9.92 -14.85
CA THR A 273 1.12 -10.07 -15.27
C THR A 273 1.04 -10.69 -16.66
N VAL A 274 0.17 -11.71 -16.83
CA VAL A 274 -0.09 -12.36 -18.12
C VAL A 274 -1.53 -12.09 -18.53
N TYR A 275 -1.67 -11.33 -19.60
CA TYR A 275 -2.97 -10.94 -20.17
C TYR A 275 -3.48 -11.96 -21.21
N PRO A 276 -4.78 -11.92 -21.56
CA PRO A 276 -5.35 -12.69 -22.67
C PRO A 276 -4.55 -12.55 -23.98
N GLY A 277 -4.63 -13.57 -24.83
CA GLY A 277 -3.93 -13.60 -26.11
C GLY A 277 -2.44 -13.97 -26.06
N ASN A 278 -1.86 -14.12 -24.85
CA ASN A 278 -0.45 -14.37 -24.68
C ASN A 278 -0.12 -15.83 -24.35
N LEU A 279 1.01 -16.30 -24.90
CA LEU A 279 1.73 -17.48 -24.43
C LEU A 279 3.05 -17.00 -23.81
N THR A 280 3.23 -17.25 -22.52
CA THR A 280 4.37 -16.65 -21.79
C THR A 280 5.09 -17.73 -20.99
N THR A 281 6.41 -17.84 -21.16
CA THR A 281 7.28 -18.65 -20.31
C THR A 281 7.88 -17.76 -19.23
N ILE A 282 7.79 -18.21 -17.97
CA ILE A 282 8.21 -17.44 -16.80
C ILE A 282 8.98 -18.35 -15.86
N SER A 283 10.10 -17.86 -15.32
CA SER A 283 10.77 -18.45 -14.18
C SER A 283 10.23 -17.80 -12.91
N VAL A 284 9.54 -18.57 -12.08
CA VAL A 284 8.96 -18.13 -10.79
C VAL A 284 9.92 -18.56 -9.69
N HIS A 285 10.51 -17.59 -9.01
CA HIS A 285 11.44 -17.83 -7.90
C HIS A 285 10.70 -18.06 -6.60
N ASN A 286 11.34 -18.81 -5.69
CA ASN A 286 10.79 -19.04 -4.36
C ASN A 286 10.46 -17.73 -3.64
N LEU A 287 9.39 -17.77 -2.83
CA LEU A 287 8.85 -16.60 -2.15
C LEU A 287 9.63 -16.29 -0.86
N GLU A 288 10.25 -17.28 -0.25
CA GLU A 288 10.88 -17.20 1.08
C GLU A 288 12.13 -16.31 1.10
N LEU A 289 12.85 -16.23 -0.01
CA LEU A 289 14.12 -15.51 -0.09
C LEU A 289 14.01 -14.23 -0.94
N PRO A 290 14.79 -13.19 -0.65
CA PRO A 290 14.81 -11.94 -1.41
C PRO A 290 15.56 -12.07 -2.75
N THR A 291 15.31 -13.15 -3.50
CA THR A 291 15.97 -13.42 -4.79
C THR A 291 15.48 -12.45 -5.86
N PRO A 292 16.36 -11.91 -6.72
CA PRO A 292 15.94 -11.15 -7.90
C PRO A 292 15.12 -12.02 -8.86
N GLY A 293 14.12 -11.41 -9.50
CA GLY A 293 13.30 -12.08 -10.51
C GLY A 293 11.82 -12.06 -10.17
N THR A 294 11.03 -12.84 -10.92
CA THR A 294 9.58 -12.95 -10.72
C THR A 294 9.29 -13.84 -9.52
N ARG A 295 8.58 -13.30 -8.53
CA ARG A 295 8.12 -14.05 -7.34
C ARG A 295 6.63 -14.32 -7.36
N ALA A 296 5.87 -13.53 -8.11
CA ALA A 296 4.44 -13.72 -8.27
C ALA A 296 4.03 -13.54 -9.74
N VAL A 297 3.10 -14.38 -10.20
CA VAL A 297 2.49 -14.24 -11.53
C VAL A 297 1.02 -13.99 -11.36
N LYS A 298 0.55 -12.83 -11.85
CA LYS A 298 -0.85 -12.42 -11.82
C LYS A 298 -1.50 -12.67 -13.17
N ILE A 299 -2.64 -13.37 -13.18
CA ILE A 299 -3.35 -13.73 -14.41
C ILE A 299 -4.78 -13.23 -14.27
N PRO A 300 -5.11 -12.01 -14.73
CA PRO A 300 -6.45 -11.43 -14.62
C PRO A 300 -7.50 -12.30 -15.32
N ILE A 301 -8.67 -12.46 -14.68
CA ILE A 301 -9.80 -13.25 -15.20
C ILE A 301 -10.95 -12.31 -15.57
N SER A 302 -11.37 -11.47 -14.61
CA SER A 302 -12.52 -10.58 -14.80
C SER A 302 -12.40 -9.36 -13.89
N VAL A 303 -13.21 -8.36 -14.22
CA VAL A 303 -13.51 -7.22 -13.34
C VAL A 303 -14.82 -7.51 -12.65
N ASN A 304 -14.86 -7.34 -11.33
CA ASN A 304 -16.05 -7.51 -10.52
C ASN A 304 -16.96 -6.28 -10.62
N SER A 305 -18.20 -6.40 -10.18
CA SER A 305 -19.19 -5.30 -10.25
C SER A 305 -18.82 -4.06 -9.43
N ASP A 306 -17.94 -4.19 -8.44
CA ASP A 306 -17.41 -3.10 -7.62
C ASP A 306 -16.12 -2.48 -8.18
N GLY A 307 -15.63 -2.98 -9.32
CA GLY A 307 -14.40 -2.54 -9.96
C GLY A 307 -13.14 -3.25 -9.51
N SER A 308 -13.23 -4.11 -8.52
CA SER A 308 -12.12 -4.95 -8.11
C SER A 308 -11.84 -6.07 -9.12
N LEU A 309 -10.71 -6.76 -8.98
CA LEU A 309 -10.31 -7.80 -9.92
C LEU A 309 -10.51 -9.19 -9.35
N SER A 310 -10.90 -10.12 -10.23
CA SER A 310 -10.69 -11.56 -10.05
C SER A 310 -9.51 -12.02 -10.90
N TYR A 311 -8.61 -12.82 -10.32
CA TYR A 311 -7.40 -13.27 -11.01
C TYR A 311 -6.86 -14.56 -10.40
N TYR A 312 -5.99 -15.26 -11.13
CA TYR A 312 -5.11 -16.25 -10.53
C TYR A 312 -3.79 -15.58 -10.10
N LEU A 313 -3.31 -15.95 -8.92
CA LEU A 313 -2.02 -15.55 -8.40
C LEU A 313 -1.18 -16.82 -8.20
N VAL A 314 0.03 -16.80 -8.76
CA VAL A 314 0.91 -17.96 -8.77
C VAL A 314 2.20 -17.60 -8.06
N GLU A 315 2.64 -18.45 -7.13
CA GLU A 315 3.88 -18.33 -6.40
C GLU A 315 4.58 -19.68 -6.30
N MET A 316 5.86 -19.69 -6.06
CA MET A 316 6.60 -20.88 -5.69
C MET A 316 6.91 -20.84 -4.20
N ARG A 317 6.57 -21.93 -3.49
CA ARG A 317 6.93 -22.10 -2.08
C ARG A 317 7.93 -23.25 -1.95
N ALA A 318 8.82 -23.13 -0.97
CA ALA A 318 9.82 -24.14 -0.68
C ALA A 318 10.13 -24.20 0.82
N ARG A 319 10.58 -25.36 1.32
CA ARG A 319 11.06 -25.50 2.70
C ARG A 319 12.40 -24.80 2.86
N LEU A 320 12.36 -23.46 2.91
CA LEU A 320 13.53 -22.58 3.01
C LEU A 320 13.34 -21.59 4.17
N GLY A 321 14.46 -21.06 4.65
CA GLY A 321 14.45 -20.13 5.79
C GLY A 321 14.21 -20.83 7.12
N THR A 322 13.92 -20.05 8.15
CA THR A 322 13.67 -20.54 9.50
C THR A 322 12.23 -21.02 9.66
N TYR A 323 11.29 -20.31 9.08
CA TYR A 323 9.88 -20.52 9.36
C TYR A 323 9.23 -21.48 8.36
N ASP A 324 9.47 -21.33 7.07
CA ASP A 324 8.88 -22.18 6.03
C ASP A 324 9.51 -23.57 5.90
N GLN A 325 10.51 -23.92 6.71
CA GLN A 325 11.07 -25.28 6.73
C GLN A 325 10.05 -26.36 7.12
N TYR A 326 8.94 -25.94 7.77
CA TYR A 326 7.86 -26.84 8.21
C TYR A 326 6.58 -26.67 7.40
N LEU A 327 6.64 -26.10 6.20
CA LEU A 327 5.49 -26.06 5.30
C LEU A 327 4.86 -27.45 5.14
N PRO A 328 3.52 -27.52 4.95
CA PRO A 328 2.74 -28.76 5.10
C PRO A 328 2.95 -29.79 3.98
N PHE A 329 3.98 -29.66 3.14
CA PHE A 329 4.25 -30.64 2.09
C PHE A 329 4.24 -32.06 2.63
N PRO A 330 3.55 -33.01 1.96
CA PRO A 330 3.68 -34.42 2.27
C PRO A 330 5.14 -34.92 2.15
N SER A 331 5.44 -36.02 2.80
CA SER A 331 6.82 -36.58 2.84
C SER A 331 7.37 -37.04 1.48
N ASP A 332 6.48 -37.33 0.54
CA ASP A 332 6.76 -37.73 -0.82
C ASP A 332 6.92 -36.58 -1.81
N TYR A 333 6.78 -35.32 -1.33
CA TYR A 333 7.04 -34.10 -2.10
C TYR A 333 8.50 -33.66 -1.93
N PRO A 334 9.08 -32.97 -2.94
CA PRO A 334 10.44 -32.47 -2.88
C PRO A 334 10.66 -31.30 -1.90
N GLY A 335 9.62 -30.93 -1.13
CA GLY A 335 9.65 -29.77 -0.24
C GLY A 335 9.66 -28.43 -0.98
N ALA A 336 9.22 -28.43 -2.23
CA ALA A 336 9.01 -27.25 -3.06
C ALA A 336 7.87 -27.50 -4.05
N GLY A 337 7.10 -26.47 -4.39
CA GLY A 337 5.98 -26.58 -5.32
C GLY A 337 5.41 -25.22 -5.71
N LEU A 338 4.62 -25.25 -6.77
CA LEU A 338 3.94 -24.06 -7.28
C LEU A 338 2.53 -24.00 -6.66
N LEU A 339 2.23 -22.93 -5.95
CA LEU A 339 0.89 -22.66 -5.46
C LEU A 339 0.15 -21.75 -6.44
N ILE A 340 -1.12 -22.06 -6.67
CA ILE A 340 -2.02 -21.29 -7.53
C ILE A 340 -3.22 -20.88 -6.69
N TYR A 341 -3.39 -19.59 -6.47
CA TYR A 341 -4.55 -19.06 -5.78
C TYR A 341 -5.54 -18.48 -6.78
N LYS A 342 -6.83 -18.72 -6.53
CA LYS A 342 -7.91 -17.94 -7.13
C LYS A 342 -8.25 -16.81 -6.20
N VAL A 343 -8.07 -15.58 -6.67
CA VAL A 343 -8.34 -14.36 -5.92
C VAL A 343 -9.59 -13.70 -6.45
N ASN A 344 -10.46 -13.26 -5.56
CA ASN A 344 -11.59 -12.39 -5.87
C ASN A 344 -11.60 -11.23 -4.86
N GLU A 345 -11.14 -10.07 -5.29
CA GLU A 345 -11.01 -8.89 -4.41
C GLU A 345 -12.36 -8.25 -4.01
N SER A 346 -13.50 -8.69 -4.58
CA SER A 346 -14.84 -8.25 -4.15
C SER A 346 -15.37 -9.02 -2.95
N ILE A 347 -14.71 -10.11 -2.58
CA ILE A 347 -15.08 -10.92 -1.43
C ILE A 347 -14.28 -10.42 -0.22
N ALA A 348 -14.97 -10.23 0.90
CA ALA A 348 -14.31 -9.84 2.14
C ALA A 348 -13.37 -10.93 2.66
N GLY A 349 -12.37 -10.53 3.44
CA GLY A 349 -11.52 -11.46 4.17
C GLY A 349 -12.34 -12.44 5.02
N GLY A 350 -11.82 -13.65 5.23
CA GLY A 350 -12.55 -14.71 5.95
C GLY A 350 -13.75 -15.31 5.21
N HIS A 351 -13.99 -14.92 3.96
CA HIS A 351 -15.08 -15.45 3.13
C HIS A 351 -14.56 -16.05 1.82
N GLY A 352 -13.25 -16.28 1.71
CA GLY A 352 -12.62 -16.94 0.57
C GLY A 352 -12.28 -16.00 -0.59
N ASN A 353 -11.89 -14.78 -0.28
CA ASN A 353 -11.28 -13.83 -1.22
C ASN A 353 -9.97 -14.37 -1.84
N LEU A 354 -9.25 -15.21 -1.10
CA LEU A 354 -8.07 -15.96 -1.52
C LEU A 354 -8.36 -17.45 -1.32
N ARG A 355 -8.29 -18.25 -2.40
CA ARG A 355 -8.52 -19.70 -2.34
C ARG A 355 -7.38 -20.43 -3.04
N LEU A 356 -6.75 -21.34 -2.35
CA LEU A 356 -5.74 -22.22 -2.92
C LEU A 356 -6.41 -23.24 -3.84
N ILE A 357 -5.87 -23.42 -5.02
CA ILE A 357 -6.27 -24.46 -5.96
C ILE A 357 -5.49 -25.72 -5.62
N ASP A 358 -6.22 -26.77 -5.30
CA ASP A 358 -5.65 -28.07 -4.99
C ASP A 358 -5.26 -28.80 -6.28
N ALA A 359 -3.97 -29.18 -6.39
CA ALA A 359 -3.48 -29.99 -7.51
C ALA A 359 -3.99 -31.44 -7.43
N HIS A 360 -4.41 -31.91 -6.25
CA HIS A 360 -4.82 -33.30 -5.99
C HIS A 360 -6.17 -33.34 -5.23
N PRO A 361 -7.28 -32.88 -5.87
CA PRO A 361 -8.55 -32.74 -5.20
C PRO A 361 -9.02 -34.03 -4.51
N GLY A 362 -9.41 -33.93 -3.25
CA GLY A 362 -9.96 -35.05 -2.46
C GLY A 362 -9.21 -35.38 -1.18
N GLY A 363 -8.08 -34.69 -0.95
CA GLY A 363 -7.32 -34.72 0.30
C GLY A 363 -7.47 -33.43 1.11
N ASP A 364 -6.47 -33.17 1.94
CA ASP A 364 -6.26 -31.86 2.54
C ASP A 364 -5.39 -30.97 1.60
N LEU A 365 -5.27 -29.69 1.90
CA LEU A 365 -4.48 -28.77 1.07
C LEU A 365 -2.96 -28.95 1.22
N SER A 366 -2.49 -29.95 1.95
CA SER A 366 -1.05 -30.21 2.10
C SER A 366 -0.40 -30.68 0.79
N ASP A 367 -1.16 -31.35 -0.09
CA ASP A 367 -0.75 -31.81 -1.41
C ASP A 367 -1.23 -30.91 -2.56
N ALA A 368 -1.71 -29.70 -2.23
CA ALA A 368 -2.17 -28.71 -3.21
C ALA A 368 -1.10 -28.19 -4.19
N PRO A 369 0.23 -28.20 -3.90
CA PRO A 369 1.20 -27.67 -4.84
C PRO A 369 1.26 -28.41 -6.17
N PHE A 370 1.37 -27.65 -7.27
CA PHE A 370 1.65 -28.18 -8.60
C PHE A 370 3.15 -28.41 -8.77
N GLY A 371 3.51 -29.54 -9.40
CA GLY A 371 4.90 -29.90 -9.65
C GLY A 371 5.16 -31.38 -9.50
N PRO A 372 6.45 -31.78 -9.51
CA PRO A 372 6.81 -33.18 -9.34
C PRO A 372 6.59 -33.63 -7.90
N CYS A 373 6.16 -34.88 -7.75
CA CYS A 373 6.17 -35.58 -6.48
C CYS A 373 6.76 -36.99 -6.67
N SER A 374 7.13 -37.69 -5.60
CA SER A 374 7.69 -39.04 -5.64
C SER A 374 6.57 -40.07 -5.60
N SER A 375 6.78 -41.24 -6.23
CA SER A 375 5.84 -42.35 -6.11
C SER A 375 5.59 -42.72 -4.63
N PRO A 376 4.32 -42.93 -4.19
CA PRO A 376 3.12 -43.23 -5.00
C PRO A 376 2.31 -42.01 -5.47
N CYS A 377 2.70 -40.80 -5.17
CA CYS A 377 2.03 -39.59 -5.61
C CYS A 377 2.00 -39.49 -7.14
N VAL A 378 0.95 -38.88 -7.68
CA VAL A 378 0.83 -38.55 -9.11
C VAL A 378 1.24 -37.12 -9.32
N SER A 379 2.36 -36.87 -9.99
CA SER A 379 2.78 -35.50 -10.32
C SER A 379 1.73 -34.79 -11.14
N ASN A 380 1.26 -33.62 -10.66
CA ASN A 380 0.38 -32.75 -11.41
C ASN A 380 1.11 -31.48 -11.82
N ASN A 381 1.51 -31.41 -13.08
CA ASN A 381 2.26 -30.28 -13.63
C ASN A 381 1.37 -29.31 -14.39
N THR A 382 0.04 -29.50 -14.41
CA THR A 382 -0.85 -28.69 -15.24
C THR A 382 -2.09 -28.28 -14.49
N PHE A 383 -2.29 -26.97 -14.40
CA PHE A 383 -3.57 -26.37 -14.06
C PHE A 383 -4.30 -25.95 -15.34
N SER A 384 -5.61 -26.20 -15.41
CA SER A 384 -6.44 -25.80 -16.54
C SER A 384 -7.81 -25.32 -16.07
N ASP A 385 -8.15 -24.11 -16.43
CA ASP A 385 -9.50 -23.53 -16.31
C ASP A 385 -10.03 -23.17 -17.69
N PRO A 386 -10.79 -24.06 -18.33
CA PRO A 386 -11.36 -23.82 -19.66
C PRO A 386 -12.37 -22.66 -19.68
N THR A 387 -13.04 -22.39 -18.55
CA THR A 387 -14.06 -21.33 -18.46
C THR A 387 -13.41 -19.95 -18.59
N ASN A 388 -12.25 -19.77 -17.95
CA ASN A 388 -11.50 -18.51 -17.99
C ASN A 388 -10.34 -18.54 -18.99
N PHE A 389 -10.23 -19.60 -19.80
CA PHE A 389 -9.18 -19.77 -20.82
C PHE A 389 -7.77 -19.59 -20.24
N VAL A 390 -7.51 -20.23 -19.09
CA VAL A 390 -6.22 -20.21 -18.42
C VAL A 390 -5.65 -21.62 -18.38
N LYS A 391 -4.43 -21.78 -18.85
CA LYS A 391 -3.66 -23.01 -18.65
C LYS A 391 -2.27 -22.65 -18.14
N ILE A 392 -1.84 -23.33 -17.09
CA ILE A 392 -0.52 -23.15 -16.48
C ILE A 392 0.16 -24.51 -16.48
N ILE A 393 1.37 -24.57 -17.02
CA ILE A 393 2.14 -25.82 -17.17
C ILE A 393 3.50 -25.63 -16.49
N VAL A 394 3.84 -26.48 -15.55
CA VAL A 394 5.19 -26.56 -14.96
C VAL A 394 6.06 -27.35 -15.93
N THR A 395 7.10 -26.72 -16.48
CA THR A 395 7.96 -27.33 -17.52
C THR A 395 9.35 -27.68 -17.03
N ALA A 396 9.83 -26.96 -16.01
CA ALA A 396 11.13 -27.27 -15.38
C ALA A 396 11.11 -26.83 -13.92
N THR A 397 11.85 -27.56 -13.09
CA THR A 397 11.92 -27.31 -11.63
C THR A 397 13.36 -27.37 -11.16
N ASN A 398 13.71 -26.50 -10.23
CA ASN A 398 14.92 -26.59 -9.44
C ASN A 398 14.66 -26.07 -8.02
N SER A 399 15.64 -26.11 -7.14
CA SER A 399 15.48 -25.72 -5.72
C SER A 399 15.18 -24.24 -5.50
N THR A 400 15.39 -23.38 -6.50
CA THR A 400 15.26 -21.92 -6.36
C THR A 400 14.20 -21.31 -7.26
N ALA A 401 13.79 -22.00 -8.33
CA ALA A 401 12.80 -21.50 -9.27
C ALA A 401 12.09 -22.64 -10.02
N TYR A 402 10.83 -22.42 -10.36
CA TYR A 402 10.07 -23.24 -11.28
C TYR A 402 9.84 -22.48 -12.58
N THR A 403 10.04 -23.13 -13.72
CA THR A 403 9.70 -22.56 -15.02
C THR A 403 8.30 -23.01 -15.41
N ILE A 404 7.45 -22.04 -15.70
CA ILE A 404 6.07 -22.29 -16.11
C ILE A 404 5.79 -21.70 -17.48
N ILE A 405 4.85 -22.31 -18.20
CA ILE A 405 4.19 -21.71 -19.35
C ILE A 405 2.78 -21.33 -18.92
N VAL A 406 2.42 -20.07 -19.11
CA VAL A 406 1.05 -19.57 -18.97
C VAL A 406 0.48 -19.39 -20.36
N ASP A 407 -0.54 -20.17 -20.70
CA ASP A 407 -1.22 -20.13 -21.99
C ASP A 407 -2.60 -19.46 -21.85
N ARG A 408 -2.75 -18.33 -22.50
CA ARG A 408 -3.97 -17.53 -22.61
C ARG A 408 -4.39 -17.29 -24.06
N THR A 409 -3.81 -18.03 -25.02
CA THR A 409 -4.01 -17.82 -26.47
C THR A 409 -5.44 -18.07 -26.93
N SER A 410 -6.16 -18.96 -26.25
CA SER A 410 -7.56 -19.28 -26.57
C SER A 410 -8.58 -18.36 -25.90
N SER A 411 -8.13 -17.37 -25.13
CA SER A 411 -9.03 -16.46 -24.42
C SER A 411 -9.80 -15.56 -25.41
N PRO A 412 -11.14 -15.50 -25.33
CA PRO A 412 -11.93 -14.56 -26.12
C PRO A 412 -11.84 -13.13 -25.56
N LEU A 413 -11.18 -12.95 -24.43
CA LEU A 413 -10.96 -11.62 -23.87
C LEU A 413 -9.88 -10.90 -24.66
N LEU A 414 -10.21 -9.66 -25.03
CA LEU A 414 -9.34 -8.72 -25.72
C LEU A 414 -8.75 -7.74 -24.72
N LEU A 415 -7.62 -7.17 -25.05
CA LEU A 415 -7.00 -6.15 -24.22
C LEU A 415 -7.59 -4.79 -24.54
N LEU A 416 -8.21 -4.14 -23.56
CA LEU A 416 -8.50 -2.71 -23.59
C LEU A 416 -7.43 -1.96 -22.80
N GLN A 417 -6.64 -1.14 -23.50
CA GLN A 417 -5.64 -0.28 -22.89
C GLN A 417 -6.10 1.17 -22.93
N VAL A 418 -6.14 1.82 -21.76
CA VAL A 418 -6.49 3.23 -21.61
C VAL A 418 -5.25 3.99 -21.13
N ASN A 419 -4.69 4.85 -21.98
CA ASN A 419 -3.56 5.70 -21.66
C ASN A 419 -4.05 7.02 -21.06
N THR A 420 -3.37 7.46 -20.01
CA THR A 420 -3.70 8.64 -19.22
C THR A 420 -2.49 9.58 -19.11
N PRO A 421 -2.67 10.88 -18.81
CA PRO A 421 -1.52 11.80 -18.66
C PRO A 421 -0.76 11.63 -17.33
N ALA A 422 -1.34 10.92 -16.35
CA ALA A 422 -0.75 10.71 -15.04
C ALA A 422 -1.16 9.35 -14.47
N SER A 423 -0.37 8.80 -13.56
CA SER A 423 -0.71 7.60 -12.80
C SER A 423 -1.76 7.89 -11.71
N GLY A 424 -2.50 6.86 -11.31
CA GLY A 424 -3.51 6.96 -10.26
C GLY A 424 -4.79 7.69 -10.69
N MET A 425 -4.99 7.91 -11.99
CA MET A 425 -6.21 8.53 -12.50
C MET A 425 -7.38 7.55 -12.45
N LEU A 426 -8.53 8.04 -12.01
CA LEU A 426 -9.76 7.27 -12.00
C LEU A 426 -10.24 6.99 -13.44
N ILE A 427 -10.46 5.74 -13.73
CA ILE A 427 -11.02 5.23 -14.97
C ILE A 427 -12.19 4.31 -14.60
N SER A 428 -13.36 4.50 -15.21
CA SER A 428 -14.46 3.54 -15.05
C SER A 428 -14.68 2.81 -16.37
N ILE A 429 -14.80 1.48 -16.30
CA ILE A 429 -15.13 0.63 -17.44
C ILE A 429 -16.34 -0.20 -17.06
N ASP A 430 -17.44 -0.05 -17.81
CA ASP A 430 -18.74 -0.70 -17.55
C ASP A 430 -19.25 -0.48 -16.11
N GLY A 431 -18.99 0.72 -15.57
CA GLY A 431 -19.35 1.08 -14.20
C GLY A 431 -18.33 0.63 -13.14
N ALA A 432 -17.31 -0.13 -13.51
CA ALA A 432 -16.24 -0.56 -12.60
C ALA A 432 -15.16 0.52 -12.46
N ASN A 433 -14.89 1.00 -11.24
CA ASN A 433 -13.91 2.03 -10.96
C ASN A 433 -12.51 1.44 -10.78
N LEU A 434 -11.58 1.87 -11.60
CA LEU A 434 -10.20 1.44 -11.67
C LEU A 434 -9.27 2.66 -11.65
N THR A 435 -7.97 2.43 -11.53
CA THR A 435 -6.97 3.51 -11.60
C THR A 435 -5.85 3.15 -12.57
N SER A 436 -5.31 4.18 -13.26
CA SER A 436 -4.13 3.99 -14.08
C SER A 436 -2.91 3.65 -13.21
N ASP A 437 -2.04 2.81 -13.74
CA ASP A 437 -0.82 2.37 -13.08
C ASP A 437 0.32 3.43 -13.14
N ARG A 438 1.52 3.05 -12.71
CA ARG A 438 2.70 3.93 -12.74
C ARG A 438 3.21 4.23 -14.15
N SER A 439 2.80 3.47 -15.14
CA SER A 439 3.10 3.71 -16.56
C SER A 439 2.11 4.66 -17.20
N ASN A 440 1.19 5.24 -16.42
CA ASN A 440 0.10 6.10 -16.88
C ASN A 440 -0.87 5.36 -17.81
N GLU A 441 -1.08 4.08 -17.57
CA GLU A 441 -2.00 3.28 -18.35
C GLU A 441 -2.84 2.36 -17.47
N LEU A 442 -4.00 1.97 -17.98
CA LEU A 442 -4.79 0.86 -17.46
C LEU A 442 -4.87 -0.20 -18.56
N ARG A 443 -4.51 -1.43 -18.24
CA ARG A 443 -4.68 -2.59 -19.13
C ARG A 443 -5.68 -3.54 -18.53
N LEU A 444 -6.76 -3.75 -19.23
CA LEU A 444 -7.88 -4.57 -18.77
C LEU A 444 -8.28 -5.61 -19.81
N PRO A 445 -8.38 -6.91 -19.44
CA PRO A 445 -9.04 -7.90 -20.29
C PRO A 445 -10.56 -7.65 -20.25
N VAL A 446 -11.15 -7.46 -21.42
CA VAL A 446 -12.59 -7.22 -21.60
C VAL A 446 -13.17 -8.20 -22.61
N HIS A 447 -14.47 -8.42 -22.57
CA HIS A 447 -15.16 -9.23 -23.60
C HIS A 447 -15.16 -8.53 -24.95
N TYR A 448 -15.35 -9.29 -26.00
CA TYR A 448 -15.65 -8.74 -27.34
C TYR A 448 -16.98 -7.95 -27.29
N GLY A 449 -16.97 -6.73 -27.78
CA GLY A 449 -18.18 -5.91 -27.88
C GLY A 449 -17.99 -4.46 -27.41
N PRO A 450 -19.11 -3.77 -27.20
CA PRO A 450 -19.09 -2.38 -26.71
C PRO A 450 -18.88 -2.31 -25.20
N HIS A 451 -17.98 -1.41 -24.78
CA HIS A 451 -17.70 -1.10 -23.39
C HIS A 451 -17.86 0.39 -23.11
N GLU A 452 -18.49 0.76 -22.02
CA GLU A 452 -18.55 2.14 -21.58
C GLU A 452 -17.27 2.51 -20.85
N VAL A 453 -16.56 3.53 -21.31
CA VAL A 453 -15.33 4.02 -20.71
C VAL A 453 -15.50 5.46 -20.25
N TYR A 454 -15.29 5.70 -18.95
CA TYR A 454 -15.20 7.02 -18.36
C TYR A 454 -13.78 7.26 -17.84
N ILE A 455 -13.32 8.50 -17.93
CA ILE A 455 -12.05 8.92 -17.31
C ILE A 455 -12.29 10.19 -16.49
N GLN A 456 -11.55 10.35 -15.41
CA GLN A 456 -11.62 11.51 -14.54
C GLN A 456 -11.55 12.82 -15.34
N ALA A 457 -12.59 13.63 -15.28
CA ALA A 457 -12.74 14.80 -16.15
C ALA A 457 -11.79 15.95 -15.78
N GLN A 458 -11.37 16.05 -14.53
CA GLN A 458 -10.49 17.12 -14.05
C GLN A 458 -9.42 16.58 -13.10
N ILE A 459 -8.19 17.07 -13.24
CA ILE A 459 -7.05 16.71 -12.40
C ILE A 459 -6.44 18.01 -11.85
N PRO A 460 -6.23 18.15 -10.55
CA PRO A 460 -5.49 19.28 -9.98
C PRO A 460 -4.08 19.38 -10.58
N LEU A 461 -3.65 20.57 -10.94
CA LEU A 461 -2.25 20.82 -11.31
C LEU A 461 -1.42 20.87 -10.03
N SER A 462 -0.50 19.94 -9.87
CA SER A 462 0.49 19.97 -8.80
C SER A 462 1.83 20.48 -9.36
N LEU A 463 2.37 21.53 -8.76
CA LEU A 463 3.72 22.04 -9.01
C LEU A 463 4.63 21.56 -7.87
N GLY A 464 5.34 20.45 -8.10
CA GLY A 464 6.24 19.85 -7.11
C GLY A 464 5.51 19.15 -5.96
N SER A 465 6.19 18.95 -4.83
CA SER A 465 5.65 18.26 -3.64
C SER A 465 4.62 19.07 -2.83
N THR A 466 4.35 20.30 -3.21
CA THR A 466 3.36 21.17 -2.58
C THR A 466 2.17 21.31 -3.52
N THR A 467 1.00 20.87 -3.08
CA THR A 467 -0.27 21.10 -3.78
C THR A 467 -0.64 22.57 -3.63
N ILE A 468 -0.10 23.42 -4.49
CA ILE A 468 -0.58 24.80 -4.60
C ILE A 468 -1.80 24.73 -5.49
N GLN A 469 -2.99 24.93 -4.93
CA GLN A 469 -4.21 25.14 -5.71
C GLN A 469 -4.10 26.50 -6.41
N VAL A 470 -3.59 26.52 -7.64
CA VAL A 470 -3.34 27.74 -8.40
C VAL A 470 -4.55 28.14 -9.25
N GLY A 471 -5.74 27.57 -8.99
CA GLY A 471 -6.93 27.84 -9.82
C GLY A 471 -6.77 27.39 -11.29
N LEU A 472 -5.83 26.49 -11.54
CA LEU A 472 -5.61 25.86 -12.83
C LEU A 472 -5.90 24.36 -12.67
N THR A 473 -6.63 23.79 -13.61
CA THR A 473 -6.91 22.35 -13.66
C THR A 473 -6.56 21.80 -15.03
N ASN A 474 -6.10 20.55 -15.07
CA ASN A 474 -6.09 19.78 -16.32
C ASN A 474 -7.48 19.21 -16.53
N SER A 475 -8.16 19.62 -17.58
CA SER A 475 -9.49 19.11 -17.94
C SER A 475 -9.40 18.20 -19.15
N PHE A 476 -10.14 17.09 -19.11
CA PHE A 476 -10.28 16.20 -20.26
C PHE A 476 -10.68 17.01 -21.51
N ALA A 477 -9.98 16.79 -22.60
CA ALA A 477 -10.21 17.50 -23.85
C ALA A 477 -10.83 16.58 -24.91
N ALA A 478 -10.21 15.45 -25.18
CA ALA A 478 -10.68 14.50 -26.17
C ALA A 478 -9.91 13.17 -26.03
N TRP A 479 -10.44 12.14 -26.64
CA TRP A 479 -9.75 10.89 -26.92
C TRP A 479 -8.89 11.02 -28.19
N ASN A 480 -7.98 10.07 -28.41
CA ASN A 480 -7.06 10.04 -29.56
C ASN A 480 -7.77 9.97 -30.93
N ASP A 481 -9.01 9.55 -30.98
CA ASP A 481 -9.86 9.55 -32.18
C ASP A 481 -10.66 10.84 -32.35
N GLY A 482 -10.44 11.85 -31.53
CA GLY A 482 -11.12 13.15 -31.53
C GLY A 482 -12.47 13.17 -30.82
N SER A 483 -12.96 12.06 -30.28
CA SER A 483 -14.20 12.00 -29.49
C SER A 483 -14.05 12.83 -28.20
N THR A 484 -15.03 13.68 -27.91
CA THR A 484 -15.10 14.49 -26.67
C THR A 484 -16.08 13.90 -25.65
N ALA A 485 -16.75 12.79 -25.97
CA ALA A 485 -17.67 12.13 -25.05
C ALA A 485 -16.91 11.50 -23.86
N ASN A 486 -17.39 11.73 -22.65
CA ASN A 486 -16.85 11.16 -21.43
C ASN A 486 -17.96 11.10 -20.37
N PRO A 487 -18.59 9.93 -20.12
CA PRO A 487 -18.24 8.62 -20.66
C PRO A 487 -18.46 8.46 -22.17
N ARG A 488 -17.83 7.44 -22.75
CA ARG A 488 -18.00 7.06 -24.15
C ARG A 488 -18.12 5.54 -24.31
N TRP A 489 -18.73 5.10 -25.41
CA TRP A 489 -18.71 3.70 -25.81
C TRP A 489 -17.52 3.40 -26.72
N VAL A 490 -16.80 2.32 -26.41
CA VAL A 490 -15.67 1.81 -27.18
C VAL A 490 -16.00 0.38 -27.62
N SER A 491 -16.02 0.14 -28.94
CA SER A 491 -16.19 -1.22 -29.45
C SER A 491 -14.84 -1.92 -29.48
N VAL A 492 -14.68 -2.94 -28.65
CA VAL A 492 -13.47 -3.75 -28.58
C VAL A 492 -13.68 -5.01 -29.41
N VAL A 493 -13.14 -5.01 -30.60
CA VAL A 493 -13.21 -6.13 -31.58
C VAL A 493 -11.84 -6.78 -31.82
N THR A 494 -10.77 -6.11 -31.39
CA THR A 494 -9.38 -6.54 -31.31
C THR A 494 -8.76 -5.89 -30.07
N ASP A 495 -7.53 -6.21 -29.75
CA ASP A 495 -6.79 -5.45 -28.76
C ASP A 495 -6.84 -3.96 -29.11
N THR A 496 -7.35 -3.17 -28.19
CA THR A 496 -7.71 -1.77 -28.44
C THR A 496 -6.94 -0.86 -27.49
N VAL A 497 -6.35 0.20 -28.05
CA VAL A 497 -5.67 1.23 -27.27
C VAL A 497 -6.38 2.56 -27.48
N ILE A 498 -6.81 3.19 -26.40
CA ILE A 498 -7.35 4.54 -26.40
C ILE A 498 -6.50 5.46 -25.51
N THR A 499 -6.36 6.71 -25.91
CA THR A 499 -5.55 7.69 -25.18
C THR A 499 -6.38 8.92 -24.89
N ALA A 500 -6.42 9.31 -23.63
CA ALA A 500 -7.08 10.52 -23.18
C ALA A 500 -6.11 11.71 -23.24
N THR A 501 -6.55 12.80 -23.84
CA THR A 501 -5.83 14.06 -23.89
C THR A 501 -6.48 15.09 -22.97
N TYR A 502 -5.68 15.93 -22.36
CA TYR A 502 -6.10 16.97 -21.42
C TYR A 502 -5.57 18.32 -21.82
N ARG A 503 -6.25 19.38 -21.41
CA ARG A 503 -5.80 20.77 -21.58
C ARG A 503 -5.88 21.49 -20.23
N VAL A 504 -4.98 22.43 -20.02
CA VAL A 504 -5.02 23.31 -18.86
C VAL A 504 -6.20 24.28 -19.01
N THR A 505 -7.04 24.33 -18.01
CA THR A 505 -8.16 25.28 -17.90
C THR A 505 -7.99 26.16 -16.67
N VAL A 506 -8.47 27.38 -16.75
CA VAL A 506 -8.44 28.35 -15.65
C VAL A 506 -9.79 28.31 -14.96
N GLU A 507 -9.82 28.12 -13.65
CA GLU A 507 -11.07 28.18 -12.89
C GLU A 507 -11.72 29.56 -12.99
N PRO A 508 -13.05 29.65 -13.17
CA PRO A 508 -13.75 30.93 -13.33
C PRO A 508 -13.50 31.91 -12.17
N SER A 509 -13.42 31.40 -10.95
CA SER A 509 -13.10 32.18 -9.74
C SER A 509 -11.69 32.81 -9.81
N PHE A 510 -10.73 32.04 -10.30
CA PHE A 510 -9.35 32.52 -10.46
C PHE A 510 -9.25 33.52 -11.63
N ALA A 511 -9.92 33.27 -12.74
CA ALA A 511 -9.99 34.19 -13.87
C ALA A 511 -10.59 35.54 -13.44
N THR A 512 -11.66 35.52 -12.63
CA THR A 512 -12.29 36.71 -12.08
C THR A 512 -11.37 37.47 -11.13
N ALA A 513 -10.68 36.77 -10.24
CA ALA A 513 -9.73 37.35 -9.29
C ALA A 513 -8.51 37.94 -10.01
N ALA A 514 -7.97 37.24 -11.02
CA ALA A 514 -6.87 37.73 -11.84
C ALA A 514 -7.25 38.99 -12.63
N THR A 515 -8.46 39.03 -13.21
CA THR A 515 -8.97 40.19 -13.92
C THR A 515 -9.15 41.37 -12.97
N ALA A 516 -9.70 41.16 -11.78
CA ALA A 516 -9.84 42.19 -10.75
C ALA A 516 -8.47 42.73 -10.28
N ALA A 517 -7.47 41.85 -10.11
CA ALA A 517 -6.11 42.24 -9.74
C ALA A 517 -5.44 43.09 -10.83
N ILE A 518 -5.62 42.75 -12.09
CA ILE A 518 -5.12 43.52 -13.24
C ILE A 518 -5.79 44.90 -13.30
N LEU A 519 -7.11 44.98 -13.13
CA LEU A 519 -7.86 46.22 -13.08
C LEU A 519 -7.37 47.12 -11.94
N LEU A 520 -7.17 46.58 -10.74
CA LEU A 520 -6.63 47.29 -9.60
C LEU A 520 -5.20 47.82 -9.87
N ALA A 521 -4.35 47.03 -10.52
CA ALA A 521 -3.01 47.45 -10.89
C ALA A 521 -3.03 48.59 -11.93
N VAL A 522 -3.93 48.54 -12.91
CA VAL A 522 -4.13 49.61 -13.91
C VAL A 522 -4.61 50.91 -13.25
N VAL A 523 -5.60 50.80 -12.33
CA VAL A 523 -6.11 51.94 -11.57
C VAL A 523 -5.03 52.54 -10.66
N ALA A 524 -4.26 51.71 -9.95
CA ALA A 524 -3.14 52.17 -9.10
C ALA A 524 -2.02 52.84 -9.93
N THR A 525 -1.72 52.30 -11.12
CA THR A 525 -0.75 52.93 -12.04
C THR A 525 -1.27 54.25 -12.59
N GLY A 526 -2.58 54.33 -12.92
CA GLY A 526 -3.23 55.58 -13.35
C GLY A 526 -3.23 56.67 -12.25
N ILE A 527 -3.51 56.29 -11.01
CA ILE A 527 -3.45 57.20 -9.86
C ILE A 527 -2.01 57.67 -9.60
N THR A 528 -1.00 56.82 -9.71
CA THR A 528 0.41 57.19 -9.52
C THR A 528 0.90 58.13 -10.63
N LEU A 529 0.52 57.89 -11.88
CA LEU A 529 0.82 58.78 -13.01
C LEU A 529 0.13 60.15 -12.87
N ASN A 530 -1.11 60.16 -12.40
CA ASN A 530 -1.86 61.42 -12.16
C ASN A 530 -1.26 62.21 -10.99
N ARG A 531 -0.83 61.60 -9.91
CA ARG A 531 -0.12 62.21 -8.79
C ARG A 531 1.26 62.78 -9.22
N ARG A 532 2.00 62.14 -10.15
CA ARG A 532 3.22 62.66 -10.72
C ARG A 532 2.97 63.86 -11.63
N ARG A 533 1.88 63.88 -12.40
CA ARG A 533 1.46 65.03 -13.21
C ARG A 533 1.00 66.23 -12.36
N SER A 534 0.37 65.99 -11.22
CA SER A 534 -0.05 67.04 -10.27
C SER A 534 1.14 67.69 -9.55
N LYS A 535 2.19 66.90 -9.25
CA LYS A 535 3.43 67.47 -8.64
C LYS A 535 4.29 68.27 -9.59
N ASN A 536 4.17 68.07 -10.93
CA ASN A 536 4.91 68.85 -11.93
C ASN A 536 4.19 70.14 -12.35
N LYS A 537 3.01 70.50 -11.77
CA LYS A 537 2.29 71.75 -12.11
C LYS A 537 2.44 72.87 -11.09
N THR A 538 3.28 72.72 -10.07
CA THR A 538 3.50 73.79 -9.08
C THR A 538 4.96 74.13 -8.96
N HIS A 539 5.49 74.93 -9.93
CA HIS A 539 6.56 75.87 -9.67
C HIS A 539 6.42 77.07 -10.62
N PRO A 540 6.27 78.28 -10.11
CA PRO A 540 6.40 79.49 -10.90
C PRO A 540 7.86 79.96 -10.90
N THR A 541 8.24 80.55 -12.04
CA THR A 541 9.48 81.22 -12.38
C THR A 541 9.80 82.42 -11.51
N ALA A 542 11.08 82.61 -11.15
CA ALA A 542 11.77 83.89 -11.07
C ALA A 542 13.27 83.61 -10.96
N SER A 543 14.01 83.91 -11.96
CA SER A 543 14.90 85.08 -12.32
C SER A 543 16.12 85.28 -11.42
N SER A 544 17.23 85.11 -12.01
CA SER A 544 18.46 85.96 -12.11
C SER A 544 19.77 85.22 -11.83
N ALA A 545 20.58 85.29 -12.85
CA ALA A 545 22.06 84.96 -12.92
C ALA A 545 22.86 86.08 -12.22
N PRO A 546 24.23 86.09 -12.17
CA PRO A 546 25.23 85.14 -12.64
C PRO A 546 26.52 85.01 -11.77
N LEU A 547 27.45 84.25 -12.26
CA LEU A 547 28.92 84.33 -12.10
C LEU A 547 29.64 83.50 -11.04
N GLY A 548 30.58 82.71 -11.56
CA GLY A 548 31.75 82.26 -10.84
C GLY A 548 32.21 80.81 -11.10
N LEU A 549 32.91 80.62 -12.20
CA LEU A 549 33.86 79.50 -12.40
C LEU A 549 35.20 79.86 -11.68
N PRO A 550 36.24 79.05 -11.50
CA PRO A 550 36.40 77.59 -11.83
C PRO A 550 37.11 76.79 -10.73
N SER A 551 37.24 75.57 -10.93
CA SER A 551 38.44 74.73 -10.97
C SER A 551 38.26 73.30 -10.53
N SER A 552 38.43 72.44 -11.45
CA SER A 552 38.94 71.08 -11.25
C SER A 552 40.40 71.11 -10.78
N PRO A 553 41.08 70.06 -10.32
CA PRO A 553 41.04 68.74 -10.92
C PRO A 553 41.34 67.56 -9.97
N ALA A 554 41.18 66.40 -10.57
CA ALA A 554 42.09 65.25 -10.58
C ALA A 554 41.86 64.14 -9.54
N VAL A 555 41.48 62.98 -10.04
CA VAL A 555 42.31 61.81 -10.36
C VAL A 555 42.63 60.93 -9.14
N SER A 556 42.19 59.71 -9.12
CA SER A 556 42.82 58.44 -9.45
C SER A 556 41.96 57.29 -8.88
N GLU A 557 41.50 56.40 -9.73
CA GLU A 557 42.15 55.15 -10.15
C GLU A 557 42.61 54.27 -8.99
N SER A 558 42.09 53.09 -8.90
CA SER A 558 42.66 51.78 -9.24
C SER A 558 41.82 50.71 -8.53
N SER A 559 41.13 49.81 -9.19
CA SER A 559 41.56 48.62 -9.94
C SER A 559 42.22 47.53 -9.09
N GLN A 560 41.76 46.37 -9.44
CA GLN A 560 42.41 45.06 -9.30
C GLN A 560 42.01 44.26 -8.06
N SER A 561 41.75 43.00 -8.09
CA SER A 561 41.70 41.93 -9.08
C SER A 561 41.69 40.63 -8.29
N LEU A 562 41.03 39.65 -8.80
CA LEU A 562 41.12 38.23 -8.42
C LEU A 562 42.57 37.73 -8.44
N PRO A 563 42.87 36.62 -7.77
CA PRO A 563 43.23 35.48 -8.57
C PRO A 563 42.63 34.11 -8.12
N ARG A 564 42.45 33.30 -9.15
CA ARG A 564 42.50 31.85 -9.15
C ARG A 564 43.90 31.35 -8.84
N ASN A 565 44.03 30.14 -8.34
CA ASN A 565 44.89 29.02 -8.81
C ASN A 565 44.68 27.82 -7.94
N ASP A 566 44.27 26.69 -8.45
CA ASP A 566 44.98 25.59 -9.13
C ASP A 566 46.22 25.08 -8.40
N GLY A 567 46.24 23.74 -8.22
CA GLY A 567 47.50 23.00 -8.16
C GLY A 567 47.48 21.81 -7.19
N LEU A 568 47.08 20.66 -7.63
CA LEU A 568 47.90 19.46 -7.86
C LEU A 568 49.02 19.15 -6.84
N GLY A 569 48.99 17.93 -6.33
CA GLY A 569 50.16 17.28 -5.74
C GLY A 569 49.84 15.94 -5.12
N LYS A 570 50.03 14.92 -5.90
CA LYS A 570 50.31 13.53 -5.60
C LYS A 570 51.27 13.38 -4.42
N ASP A 571 51.12 12.33 -3.60
CA ASP A 571 52.02 11.18 -3.63
C ASP A 571 51.56 10.09 -2.66
N ALA A 572 51.80 8.90 -3.13
CA ALA A 572 51.62 7.60 -2.52
C ALA A 572 52.66 7.29 -1.43
N VAL A 573 52.34 6.46 -0.46
CA VAL A 573 53.24 5.39 0.01
C VAL A 573 52.43 4.20 0.56
N LYS A 574 52.80 3.04 0.09
CA LYS A 574 52.46 1.66 0.48
C LYS A 574 52.96 1.31 1.88
N SER A 575 52.34 0.31 2.51
CA SER A 575 52.93 -0.97 2.94
C SER A 575 51.86 -1.77 3.72
N ASP A 576 51.41 -2.87 3.17
CA ASP A 576 51.71 -4.26 3.49
C ASP A 576 51.69 -4.63 4.98
N HIS A 577 50.73 -5.50 5.38
CA HIS A 577 50.98 -6.83 5.96
C HIS A 577 49.67 -7.56 6.29
N GLU A 578 49.42 -8.62 5.58
CA GLU A 578 48.75 -9.87 6.02
C GLU A 578 49.82 -10.82 6.56
N PRO A 579 49.53 -12.01 7.06
CA PRO A 579 48.32 -12.66 7.61
C PRO A 579 48.59 -13.48 8.93
N ASN A 580 47.55 -14.09 9.52
CA ASN A 580 47.55 -15.52 9.98
C ASN A 580 46.24 -15.82 10.74
N GLN A 581 45.45 -16.78 10.21
CA GLN A 581 45.24 -18.17 10.62
C GLN A 581 45.19 -18.39 12.14
N ALA A 582 44.28 -19.16 12.69
CA ALA A 582 43.62 -20.41 12.39
C ALA A 582 42.61 -20.75 13.51
N HIS A 583 41.67 -21.58 13.08
CA HIS A 583 40.75 -22.47 13.78
C HIS A 583 41.25 -23.17 15.07
N PRO A 584 40.39 -23.87 15.84
CA PRO A 584 39.31 -24.74 15.39
C PRO A 584 37.89 -24.31 15.69
#